data_fce904416a710bdd841ed6d697aa4cbe
#
_entry.id   fce904416a710bdd841ed6d697aa4cbe
#
_cell.length_a   1.000
_cell.length_b   1.000
_cell.length_c   1.000
_cell.angle_alpha   90.00
_cell.angle_beta   90.00
_cell.angle_gamma   90.00
#
_symmetry.space_group_name_H-M   'P 1'
#
loop_
_entity.id
_entity.type
_entity.pdbx_description
1 polymer ?
#
loop_
_entity_poly.entity_id
_entity_poly.type
_entity_poly.pdbx_seq_one_letter_code
_entity_poly.pdbx_strand_id
1 'polypeptide(L)'
;MPRVRAVETVPGLASEAEAVWYDPQRWPSWIDGFGHLAKLEGDWPAVGSRAVWDSKPGGRGRVVERVRAYEARVGQTLEVEDEQLRGSQRVAFSPKPDGVEVALELEYELKERNALTPLTDALFIRRALRDSLKRSLVRFARERRADIDMAS
;
A
#
# COMPACT_ATOMS: atom_id res chain seq x y z
N MET A 1 -15.79 7.45 -7.87
CA MET A 1 -15.28 6.91 -6.59
C MET A 1 -14.20 7.82 -6.03
N PRO A 2 -14.19 8.06 -4.73
CA PRO A 2 -13.10 8.82 -4.11
C PRO A 2 -11.74 8.18 -4.37
N ARG A 3 -10.73 9.03 -4.45
CA ARG A 3 -9.36 8.61 -4.74
C ARG A 3 -8.40 9.40 -3.85
N VAL A 4 -7.44 8.70 -3.26
CA VAL A 4 -6.35 9.31 -2.50
C VAL A 4 -5.03 8.84 -3.06
N ARG A 5 -4.01 9.68 -2.96
CA ARG A 5 -2.71 9.43 -3.56
C ARG A 5 -1.61 9.99 -2.66
N ALA A 6 -0.52 9.25 -2.58
CA ALA A 6 0.71 9.71 -1.95
C ALA A 6 1.91 9.33 -2.82
N VAL A 7 2.96 10.11 -2.76
CA VAL A 7 4.17 9.93 -3.55
C VAL A 7 5.38 10.16 -2.67
N GLU A 8 6.41 9.34 -2.84
CA GLU A 8 7.68 9.50 -2.14
C GLU A 8 8.82 9.09 -3.07
N THR A 9 9.94 9.81 -3.03
CA THR A 9 11.14 9.40 -3.74
C THR A 9 12.04 8.62 -2.81
N VAL A 10 12.47 7.44 -3.24
CA VAL A 10 13.36 6.58 -2.48
C VAL A 10 14.68 6.40 -3.22
N PRO A 11 15.80 6.23 -2.51
CA PRO A 11 17.10 6.04 -3.16
C PRO A 11 17.21 4.65 -3.80
N GLY A 12 18.10 4.51 -4.77
CA GLY A 12 18.43 3.25 -5.42
C GLY A 12 17.64 2.99 -6.69
N LEU A 13 17.56 1.72 -7.08
CA LEU A 13 16.94 1.27 -8.32
C LEU A 13 15.51 0.78 -8.10
N ALA A 14 14.71 0.82 -9.17
CA ALA A 14 13.34 0.30 -9.11
C ALA A 14 13.31 -1.18 -8.73
N SER A 15 14.26 -1.98 -9.23
CA SER A 15 14.36 -3.41 -8.88
C SER A 15 14.62 -3.62 -7.40
N GLU A 16 15.40 -2.77 -6.76
CA GLU A 16 15.68 -2.82 -5.33
C GLU A 16 14.44 -2.39 -4.52
N ALA A 17 13.78 -1.34 -4.95
CA ALA A 17 12.57 -0.84 -4.30
C ALA A 17 11.46 -1.90 -4.34
N GLU A 18 11.18 -2.49 -5.50
CA GLU A 18 10.13 -3.50 -5.61
C GLU A 18 10.46 -4.78 -4.84
N ALA A 19 11.73 -5.16 -4.74
CA ALA A 19 12.13 -6.33 -3.96
C ALA A 19 11.72 -6.20 -2.50
N VAL A 20 11.83 -5.01 -1.92
CA VAL A 20 11.39 -4.73 -0.55
C VAL A 20 9.87 -4.59 -0.47
N TRP A 21 9.28 -3.89 -1.44
CA TRP A 21 7.83 -3.65 -1.45
C TRP A 21 7.03 -4.96 -1.48
N TYR A 22 7.45 -5.92 -2.29
CA TYR A 22 6.75 -7.18 -2.47
C TYR A 22 7.18 -8.28 -1.50
N ASP A 23 8.12 -8.03 -0.61
CA ASP A 23 8.56 -9.01 0.39
C ASP A 23 7.66 -8.99 1.62
N PRO A 24 6.84 -10.04 1.82
CA PRO A 24 5.92 -10.07 2.96
C PRO A 24 6.60 -10.00 4.32
N GLN A 25 7.86 -10.44 4.42
CA GLN A 25 8.62 -10.37 5.67
C GLN A 25 8.97 -8.94 6.05
N ARG A 26 8.97 -8.03 5.08
CA ARG A 26 9.26 -6.60 5.30
C ARG A 26 8.01 -5.77 5.58
N TRP A 27 6.81 -6.27 5.32
CA TRP A 27 5.56 -5.53 5.49
C TRP A 27 5.36 -4.94 6.89
N PRO A 28 5.69 -5.64 8.00
CA PRO A 28 5.55 -5.04 9.33
C PRO A 28 6.38 -3.77 9.54
N SER A 29 7.46 -3.59 8.77
CA SER A 29 8.36 -2.47 8.91
C SER A 29 7.82 -1.17 8.30
N TRP A 30 6.95 -1.26 7.29
CA TRP A 30 6.56 -0.05 6.57
C TRP A 30 5.06 0.12 6.33
N ILE A 31 4.26 -0.94 6.24
CA ILE A 31 2.82 -0.79 6.03
C ILE A 31 2.16 -0.21 7.29
N ASP A 32 1.52 0.94 7.14
CA ASP A 32 0.83 1.61 8.24
C ASP A 32 -0.26 0.72 8.85
N GLY A 33 -0.20 0.50 10.16
CA GLY A 33 -1.17 -0.30 10.88
C GLY A 33 -1.06 -1.81 10.69
N PHE A 34 -0.03 -2.31 10.02
CA PHE A 34 0.14 -3.75 9.80
C PHE A 34 0.35 -4.50 11.12
N GLY A 35 -0.47 -5.51 11.35
CA GLY A 35 -0.35 -6.41 12.51
C GLY A 35 0.42 -7.67 12.15
N HIS A 36 -0.22 -8.60 11.45
CA HIS A 36 0.43 -9.84 11.03
C HIS A 36 -0.20 -10.38 9.74
N LEU A 37 0.61 -11.12 8.98
CA LEU A 37 0.15 -11.83 7.79
C LEU A 37 -0.57 -13.11 8.20
N ALA A 38 -1.85 -13.23 7.83
CA ALA A 38 -2.66 -14.39 8.14
C ALA A 38 -2.53 -15.48 7.07
N LYS A 39 -2.48 -15.09 5.78
CA LYS A 39 -2.44 -16.04 4.67
C LYS A 39 -1.83 -15.40 3.43
N LEU A 40 -1.05 -16.19 2.70
CA LEU A 40 -0.49 -15.80 1.41
C LEU A 40 -0.70 -16.96 0.44
N GLU A 41 -1.40 -16.71 -0.64
CA GLU A 41 -1.73 -17.72 -1.65
C GLU A 41 -1.16 -17.30 -3.02
N GLY A 42 -0.62 -18.28 -3.76
CA GLY A 42 -0.04 -18.07 -5.08
C GLY A 42 1.38 -17.50 -5.01
N ASP A 43 1.84 -17.03 -6.15
CA ASP A 43 3.21 -16.52 -6.32
C ASP A 43 3.23 -15.00 -6.24
N TRP A 44 3.11 -14.46 -5.01
CA TRP A 44 3.17 -13.02 -4.80
C TRP A 44 4.47 -12.43 -5.36
N PRO A 45 4.46 -11.35 -6.14
CA PRO A 45 3.36 -10.42 -6.47
C PRO A 45 2.59 -10.73 -7.78
N ALA A 46 2.67 -11.95 -8.29
CA ALA A 46 2.06 -12.31 -9.56
C ALA A 46 0.54 -12.21 -9.57
N VAL A 47 -0.03 -11.96 -10.76
CA VAL A 47 -1.48 -11.91 -10.95
C VAL A 47 -2.13 -13.21 -10.45
N GLY A 48 -3.25 -13.06 -9.75
CA GLY A 48 -3.99 -14.17 -9.15
C GLY A 48 -3.56 -14.50 -7.72
N SER A 49 -2.43 -13.98 -7.24
CA SER A 49 -2.03 -14.18 -5.86
C SER A 49 -2.88 -13.33 -4.91
N ARG A 50 -2.93 -13.77 -3.66
CA ARG A 50 -3.81 -13.19 -2.65
C ARG A 50 -3.09 -13.13 -1.31
N ALA A 51 -3.19 -12.00 -0.63
CA ALA A 51 -2.70 -11.82 0.72
C ALA A 51 -3.85 -11.47 1.65
N VAL A 52 -3.83 -12.06 2.83
CA VAL A 52 -4.76 -11.72 3.92
C VAL A 52 -3.92 -11.36 5.14
N TRP A 53 -4.13 -10.17 5.66
CA TRP A 53 -3.41 -9.73 6.85
C TRP A 53 -4.35 -9.01 7.80
N ASP A 54 -4.00 -9.04 9.07
CA ASP A 54 -4.77 -8.38 10.13
C ASP A 54 -4.04 -7.12 10.56
N SER A 55 -4.77 -6.01 10.64
CA SER A 55 -4.22 -4.77 11.16
C SER A 55 -4.07 -4.83 12.68
N LYS A 56 -3.33 -3.87 13.22
CA LYS A 56 -3.29 -3.66 14.67
C LYS A 56 -4.69 -3.32 15.19
N PRO A 57 -4.99 -3.61 16.48
CA PRO A 57 -6.28 -3.27 17.07
C PRO A 57 -6.65 -1.80 16.87
N GLY A 58 -7.92 -1.55 16.55
CA GLY A 58 -8.41 -0.21 16.27
C GLY A 58 -8.16 0.31 14.84
N GLY A 59 -7.54 -0.53 14.00
CA GLY A 59 -7.26 -0.18 12.60
C GLY A 59 -8.30 -0.70 11.62
N ARG A 60 -7.82 -1.22 10.49
CA ARG A 60 -8.65 -1.66 9.35
C ARG A 60 -9.36 -3.00 9.55
N GLY A 61 -9.00 -3.75 10.59
CA GLY A 61 -9.46 -5.13 10.75
C GLY A 61 -8.70 -6.08 9.82
N ARG A 62 -9.42 -7.03 9.23
CA ARG A 62 -8.84 -7.97 8.27
C ARG A 62 -8.82 -7.35 6.87
N VAL A 63 -7.66 -7.34 6.25
CA VAL A 63 -7.44 -6.80 4.90
C VAL A 63 -7.19 -7.95 3.95
N VAL A 64 -7.91 -7.95 2.83
CA VAL A 64 -7.74 -8.92 1.75
C VAL A 64 -7.28 -8.18 0.51
N GLU A 65 -6.19 -8.66 -0.08
CA GLU A 65 -5.59 -8.07 -1.28
C GLU A 65 -5.42 -9.14 -2.34
N ARG A 66 -5.95 -8.87 -3.56
CA ARG A 66 -5.82 -9.76 -4.71
C ARG A 66 -5.10 -9.04 -5.83
N VAL A 67 -4.09 -9.65 -6.39
CA VAL A 67 -3.34 -9.05 -7.50
C VAL A 67 -4.13 -9.16 -8.79
N ARG A 68 -4.44 -8.01 -9.38
CA ARG A 68 -5.15 -7.91 -10.67
C ARG A 68 -4.23 -7.61 -11.84
N ALA A 69 -3.14 -6.89 -11.59
CA ALA A 69 -2.13 -6.58 -12.59
C ALA A 69 -0.77 -6.48 -11.91
N TYR A 70 0.25 -6.91 -12.61
CA TYR A 70 1.63 -6.82 -12.16
C TYR A 70 2.56 -6.73 -13.35
N GLU A 71 3.50 -5.79 -13.29
CA GLU A 71 4.59 -5.67 -14.25
C GLU A 71 5.87 -5.34 -13.49
N ALA A 72 6.89 -6.19 -13.66
CA ALA A 72 8.16 -6.03 -12.96
C ALA A 72 8.77 -4.65 -13.24
N ARG A 73 9.23 -3.98 -12.19
CA ARG A 73 9.83 -2.65 -12.17
C ARG A 73 8.89 -1.51 -12.57
N VAL A 74 7.63 -1.80 -12.84
CA VAL A 74 6.61 -0.81 -13.20
C VAL A 74 5.59 -0.64 -12.09
N GLY A 75 4.94 -1.72 -11.65
CA GLY A 75 3.96 -1.61 -10.59
C GLY A 75 3.00 -2.79 -10.47
N GLN A 76 2.01 -2.59 -9.61
CA GLN A 76 1.03 -3.61 -9.28
C GLN A 76 -0.31 -2.95 -8.98
N THR A 77 -1.38 -3.60 -9.40
CA THR A 77 -2.74 -3.22 -9.03
C THR A 77 -3.39 -4.31 -8.21
N LEU A 78 -3.91 -3.93 -7.06
CA LEU A 78 -4.60 -4.82 -6.13
C LEU A 78 -6.09 -4.47 -6.09
N GLU A 79 -6.93 -5.51 -6.03
CA GLU A 79 -8.27 -5.37 -5.47
C GLU A 79 -8.13 -5.51 -3.96
N VAL A 80 -8.61 -4.54 -3.20
CA VAL A 80 -8.45 -4.48 -1.75
C VAL A 80 -9.80 -4.38 -1.07
N GLU A 81 -9.94 -5.09 0.04
CA GLU A 81 -11.14 -5.05 0.87
C GLU A 81 -10.79 -5.20 2.34
N ASP A 82 -11.42 -4.39 3.17
CA ASP A 82 -11.37 -4.52 4.62
C ASP A 82 -12.76 -4.33 5.24
N GLU A 83 -12.86 -4.15 6.54
CA GLU A 83 -14.16 -4.01 7.22
C GLU A 83 -14.93 -2.76 6.80
N GLN A 84 -14.24 -1.72 6.35
CA GLN A 84 -14.83 -0.40 6.09
C GLN A 84 -14.98 -0.08 4.61
N LEU A 85 -14.07 -0.59 3.78
CA LEU A 85 -14.01 -0.22 2.36
C LEU A 85 -13.67 -1.39 1.45
N ARG A 86 -13.93 -1.17 0.17
CA ARG A 86 -13.43 -1.98 -0.93
C ARG A 86 -12.94 -1.07 -2.04
N GLY A 87 -12.00 -1.51 -2.82
CA GLY A 87 -11.50 -0.70 -3.91
C GLY A 87 -10.31 -1.29 -4.62
N SER A 88 -9.56 -0.40 -5.27
CA SER A 88 -8.38 -0.73 -6.05
C SER A 88 -7.20 0.08 -5.54
N GLN A 89 -6.09 -0.59 -5.24
CA GLN A 89 -4.86 0.05 -4.83
C GLN A 89 -3.79 -0.19 -5.87
N ARG A 90 -3.09 0.86 -6.26
CA ARG A 90 -2.04 0.79 -7.26
C ARG A 90 -0.75 1.38 -6.73
N VAL A 91 0.34 0.65 -6.91
CA VAL A 91 1.70 1.17 -6.73
C VAL A 91 2.35 1.29 -8.10
N ALA A 92 3.08 2.38 -8.32
CA ALA A 92 3.88 2.59 -9.52
C ALA A 92 5.29 3.04 -9.15
N PHE A 93 6.28 2.44 -9.80
CA PHE A 93 7.69 2.77 -9.63
C PHE A 93 8.18 3.49 -10.88
N SER A 94 8.71 4.70 -10.72
CA SER A 94 9.21 5.51 -11.84
C SER A 94 10.66 5.92 -11.59
N PRO A 95 11.62 5.44 -12.38
CA PRO A 95 13.01 5.86 -12.24
C PRO A 95 13.17 7.38 -12.39
N LYS A 96 14.00 7.97 -11.53
CA LYS A 96 14.33 9.38 -11.50
C LYS A 96 15.86 9.54 -11.41
N PRO A 97 16.42 10.71 -11.73
CA PRO A 97 17.87 10.91 -11.63
C PRO A 97 18.44 10.65 -10.24
N ASP A 98 17.66 10.88 -9.18
CA ASP A 98 18.07 10.76 -7.77
C ASP A 98 17.48 9.53 -7.07
N GLY A 99 16.88 8.61 -7.80
CA GLY A 99 16.31 7.40 -7.21
C GLY A 99 15.06 6.90 -7.94
N VAL A 100 14.05 6.50 -7.17
CA VAL A 100 12.79 5.98 -7.70
C VAL A 100 11.64 6.72 -7.05
N GLU A 101 10.74 7.23 -7.86
CA GLU A 101 9.46 7.75 -7.37
C GLU A 101 8.51 6.58 -7.17
N VAL A 102 7.99 6.44 -5.95
CA VAL A 102 6.97 5.45 -5.60
C VAL A 102 5.66 6.19 -5.41
N ALA A 103 4.70 5.91 -6.28
CA ALA A 103 3.36 6.50 -6.21
C ALA A 103 2.38 5.43 -5.77
N LEU A 104 1.60 5.75 -4.74
CA LEU A 104 0.59 4.85 -4.19
C LEU A 104 -0.77 5.53 -4.28
N GLU A 105 -1.73 4.86 -4.89
CA GLU A 105 -3.06 5.38 -5.13
C GLU A 105 -4.11 4.38 -4.68
N LEU A 106 -5.14 4.87 -3.99
CA LEU A 106 -6.28 4.07 -3.56
C LEU A 106 -7.56 4.73 -4.07
N GLU A 107 -8.30 3.99 -4.88
CA GLU A 107 -9.67 4.31 -5.28
C GLU A 107 -10.59 3.41 -4.49
N TYR A 108 -11.56 3.99 -3.78
CA TYR A 108 -12.33 3.23 -2.80
C TYR A 108 -13.80 3.60 -2.75
N GLU A 109 -14.56 2.69 -2.17
CA GLU A 109 -15.98 2.83 -1.86
C GLU A 109 -16.18 2.38 -0.42
N LEU A 110 -16.90 3.16 0.37
CA LEU A 110 -17.23 2.80 1.76
C LEU A 110 -18.40 1.82 1.79
N LYS A 111 -18.26 0.75 2.56
CA LYS A 111 -19.26 -0.33 2.63
C LYS A 111 -20.58 0.13 3.24
N GLU A 112 -20.53 1.01 4.25
CA GLU A 112 -21.70 1.47 4.98
C GLU A 112 -22.03 2.93 4.69
N ARG A 113 -21.90 3.33 3.43
CA ARG A 113 -22.29 4.68 3.02
C ARG A 113 -23.78 4.73 2.78
N ASN A 114 -24.48 5.58 3.53
CA ASN A 114 -25.88 5.90 3.26
C ASN A 114 -26.03 7.40 2.92
N ALA A 115 -27.24 7.78 2.46
CA ALA A 115 -27.53 9.15 2.06
C ALA A 115 -27.45 10.16 3.23
N LEU A 116 -27.37 9.69 4.46
CA LEU A 116 -27.28 10.49 5.67
C LEU A 116 -25.84 10.66 6.17
N THR A 117 -24.85 10.05 5.51
CA THR A 117 -23.44 10.20 5.88
C THR A 117 -23.04 11.68 5.68
N PRO A 118 -22.62 12.39 6.76
CA PRO A 118 -22.22 13.79 6.62
C PRO A 118 -21.02 13.95 5.69
N LEU A 119 -21.00 15.02 4.90
CA LEU A 119 -19.86 15.37 4.04
C LEU A 119 -18.57 15.51 4.85
N THR A 120 -18.67 16.01 6.09
CA THR A 120 -17.52 16.15 7.01
C THR A 120 -16.88 14.82 7.32
N ASP A 121 -17.68 13.76 7.52
CA ASP A 121 -17.16 12.41 7.77
C ASP A 121 -16.47 11.85 6.53
N ALA A 122 -17.04 12.09 5.35
CA ALA A 122 -16.43 11.66 4.09
C ALA A 122 -15.07 12.35 3.87
N LEU A 123 -14.96 13.64 4.17
CA LEU A 123 -13.70 14.39 4.08
C LEU A 123 -12.69 13.92 5.12
N PHE A 124 -13.14 13.63 6.34
CA PHE A 124 -12.29 13.10 7.41
C PHE A 124 -11.70 11.74 7.01
N ILE A 125 -12.53 10.83 6.49
CA ILE A 125 -12.09 9.50 6.05
C ILE A 125 -11.08 9.63 4.92
N ARG A 126 -11.35 10.49 3.93
CA ARG A 126 -10.44 10.72 2.82
C ARG A 126 -9.07 11.21 3.30
N ARG A 127 -9.04 12.16 4.22
CA ARG A 127 -7.80 12.67 4.81
C ARG A 127 -7.05 11.58 5.57
N ALA A 128 -7.77 10.81 6.38
CA ALA A 128 -7.18 9.72 7.16
C ALA A 128 -6.56 8.65 6.26
N LEU A 129 -7.22 8.29 5.17
CA LEU A 129 -6.69 7.33 4.19
C LEU A 129 -5.44 7.87 3.48
N ARG A 130 -5.48 9.11 3.04
CA ARG A 130 -4.32 9.76 2.41
C ARG A 130 -3.12 9.80 3.36
N ASP A 131 -3.35 10.17 4.61
CA ASP A 131 -2.29 10.24 5.62
C ASP A 131 -1.72 8.84 5.92
N SER A 132 -2.55 7.80 5.89
CA SER A 132 -2.10 6.42 6.05
C SER A 132 -1.20 5.98 4.91
N LEU A 133 -1.57 6.26 3.66
CA LEU A 133 -0.72 5.98 2.50
C LEU A 133 0.63 6.71 2.63
N LYS A 134 0.59 7.96 3.04
CA LYS A 134 1.80 8.77 3.22
C LYS A 134 2.71 8.21 4.30
N ARG A 135 2.14 7.78 5.44
CA ARG A 135 2.94 7.16 6.51
C ARG A 135 3.63 5.89 6.03
N SER A 136 2.93 5.04 5.27
CA SER A 136 3.52 3.84 4.68
C SER A 136 4.70 4.19 3.78
N LEU A 137 4.55 5.17 2.89
CA LEU A 137 5.63 5.57 1.97
C LEU A 137 6.82 6.19 2.70
N VAL A 138 6.59 6.98 3.73
CA VAL A 138 7.67 7.57 4.53
C VAL A 138 8.47 6.47 5.24
N ARG A 139 7.80 5.48 5.81
CA ARG A 139 8.45 4.33 6.44
C ARG A 139 9.19 3.48 5.42
N PHE A 140 8.59 3.26 4.26
CA PHE A 140 9.24 2.54 3.18
C PHE A 140 10.54 3.23 2.74
N ALA A 141 10.52 4.54 2.60
CA ALA A 141 11.71 5.31 2.28
C ALA A 141 12.81 5.17 3.35
N ARG A 142 12.43 5.14 4.64
CA ARG A 142 13.38 4.86 5.72
C ARG A 142 14.00 3.49 5.61
N GLU A 143 13.19 2.47 5.34
CA GLU A 143 13.68 1.10 5.15
C GLU A 143 14.69 1.04 4.00
N ARG A 144 14.40 1.71 2.90
CA ARG A 144 15.29 1.75 1.75
C ARG A 144 16.61 2.44 2.07
N ARG A 145 16.58 3.56 2.79
CA ARG A 145 17.81 4.26 3.23
C ARG A 145 18.64 3.41 4.17
N ALA A 146 17.99 2.74 5.11
CA ALA A 146 18.68 1.85 6.05
C ALA A 146 19.35 0.67 5.32
N ASP A 147 18.69 0.07 4.35
CA ASP A 147 19.26 -1.02 3.54
C ASP A 147 20.51 -0.57 2.78
N ILE A 148 20.46 0.62 2.18
CA ILE A 148 21.58 1.19 1.43
C ILE A 148 22.74 1.53 2.36
N ASP A 149 22.46 2.12 3.51
CA ASP A 149 23.50 2.45 4.52
C ASP A 149 24.19 1.20 5.05
N MET A 150 23.45 0.11 5.25
CA MET A 150 24.02 -1.17 5.70
C MET A 150 24.85 -1.87 4.63
N ALA A 151 24.57 -1.61 3.36
CA ALA A 151 25.31 -2.20 2.24
C ALA A 151 26.60 -1.44 1.90
N SER A 152 26.79 -0.26 2.47
CA SER A 152 27.95 0.61 2.21
C SER A 152 29.15 0.24 3.06
#